data_5150298ca4b4eddf1847f990e0b081bf
#
_entry.id   5150298ca4b4eddf1847f990e0b081bf
#
_cell.length_a   1.000
_cell.length_b   1.000
_cell.length_c   1.000
_cell.angle_alpha   90.00
_cell.angle_beta   90.00
_cell.angle_gamma   90.00
#
_symmetry.space_group_name_H-M   'P 1'
#
loop_
_entity.id
_entity.type
_entity.pdbx_description
1 polymer ?
#
loop_
_entity_poly.entity_id
_entity_poly.type
_entity_poly.pdbx_seq_one_letter_code
_entity_poly.pdbx_strand_id
1 'polypeptide(L)'
;GGLRATFEARGYTAWDPTSYAFIKDEVLCIPTAFCSYTGEALDKKTPLLRSMSAVEEQANRVLALFGEPRQRIVPTLGAEQEYFLVSEKAYAKRQDLIMTGRTLFGYAPCKGQELDEHYFGAIRPTVNEFMKELDNELWALGVPARTKHNEVAPAQHELAPIFTNVNRGVDENLLTMEKMRLLASHHGLVCLQHEKPFEGINGSGKHNNWSLTTDTGINLFEPGKT
;
A
#
# COMPACT_ATOMS: atom_id res chain seq x y z
N GLY A 1 -9.40 -19.60 18.00
CA GLY A 1 -10.48 -19.83 17.99
C GLY A 1 -11.39 -21.05 18.07
N GLY A 2 -12.54 -20.86 18.71
CA GLY A 2 -13.51 -21.92 18.95
C GLY A 2 -14.07 -22.59 17.69
N LEU A 3 -14.23 -21.84 16.61
CA LEU A 3 -14.70 -22.40 15.34
C LEU A 3 -13.73 -23.44 14.77
N ARG A 4 -12.44 -23.26 14.93
CA ARG A 4 -11.41 -24.21 14.48
C ARG A 4 -11.41 -25.51 15.30
N ALA A 5 -11.85 -25.46 16.53
CA ALA A 5 -11.96 -26.65 17.38
C ALA A 5 -13.13 -27.56 16.97
N THR A 6 -14.09 -27.08 16.19
CA THR A 6 -15.28 -27.81 15.77
C THR A 6 -15.23 -28.34 14.34
N PHE A 7 -14.20 -27.96 13.55
CA PHE A 7 -14.04 -28.38 12.15
C PHE A 7 -12.70 -29.06 11.93
N GLU A 8 -12.65 -30.01 11.03
CA GLU A 8 -11.42 -30.61 10.56
C GLU A 8 -10.53 -29.55 9.91
N ALA A 9 -9.22 -29.55 10.22
CA ALA A 9 -8.27 -28.68 9.58
C ALA A 9 -8.12 -29.06 8.09
N ARG A 10 -8.35 -28.10 7.19
CA ARG A 10 -8.30 -28.32 5.74
C ARG A 10 -7.15 -27.60 5.05
N GLY A 11 -6.27 -26.99 5.81
CA GLY A 11 -5.14 -26.25 5.30
C GLY A 11 -4.06 -26.05 6.35
N TYR A 12 -2.98 -25.42 5.94
CA TYR A 12 -1.84 -25.11 6.77
C TYR A 12 -1.28 -23.74 6.45
N THR A 13 -0.55 -23.18 7.41
CA THR A 13 0.18 -21.94 7.28
C THR A 13 1.65 -22.25 7.02
N ALA A 14 2.20 -21.72 5.95
CA ALA A 14 3.62 -21.79 5.63
C ALA A 14 4.30 -20.43 5.88
N TRP A 15 5.47 -20.45 6.47
CA TRP A 15 6.28 -19.25 6.57
C TRP A 15 6.70 -18.75 5.18
N ASP A 16 6.58 -17.43 4.97
CA ASP A 16 7.08 -16.76 3.77
C ASP A 16 8.45 -16.14 4.05
N PRO A 17 9.56 -16.78 3.63
CA PRO A 17 10.91 -16.26 3.86
C PRO A 17 11.27 -15.08 2.93
N THR A 18 10.42 -14.73 1.97
CA THR A 18 10.64 -13.65 1.00
C THR A 18 10.11 -12.29 1.48
N SER A 19 9.44 -12.27 2.63
CA SER A 19 9.04 -11.07 3.36
C SER A 19 9.63 -11.10 4.77
N TYR A 20 10.07 -9.96 5.27
CA TYR A 20 10.77 -9.91 6.55
C TYR A 20 9.82 -10.02 7.74
N ALA A 21 10.24 -10.72 8.79
CA ALA A 21 9.61 -10.63 10.09
C ALA A 21 9.86 -9.24 10.69
N PHE A 22 8.90 -8.72 11.43
CA PHE A 22 8.96 -7.40 12.04
C PHE A 22 8.32 -7.40 13.43
N ILE A 23 8.63 -6.40 14.24
CA ILE A 23 8.00 -6.21 15.54
C ILE A 23 7.02 -5.05 15.43
N LYS A 24 5.76 -5.32 15.77
CA LYS A 24 4.68 -4.33 15.83
C LYS A 24 3.95 -4.46 17.15
N ASP A 25 3.84 -3.35 17.88
CA ASP A 25 3.12 -3.30 19.16
C ASP A 25 3.60 -4.39 20.14
N GLU A 26 4.94 -4.54 20.27
CA GLU A 26 5.64 -5.56 21.09
C GLU A 26 5.39 -7.02 20.64
N VAL A 27 4.77 -7.24 19.48
CA VAL A 27 4.50 -8.57 18.94
C VAL A 27 5.41 -8.85 17.75
N LEU A 28 6.06 -10.02 17.76
CA LEU A 28 6.79 -10.53 16.60
C LEU A 28 5.79 -11.02 15.55
N CYS A 29 5.79 -10.35 14.41
CA CYS A 29 4.97 -10.68 13.24
C CYS A 29 5.82 -11.43 12.21
N ILE A 30 5.39 -12.62 11.83
CA ILE A 30 6.06 -13.46 10.84
C ILE A 30 5.13 -13.60 9.63
N PRO A 31 5.52 -13.10 8.44
CA PRO A 31 4.72 -13.25 7.23
C PRO A 31 4.51 -14.71 6.87
N THR A 32 3.27 -15.07 6.54
CA THR A 32 2.87 -16.45 6.22
C THR A 32 1.92 -16.48 5.03
N ALA A 33 1.92 -17.60 4.32
CA ALA A 33 0.92 -17.94 3.32
C ALA A 33 0.03 -19.05 3.85
N PHE A 34 -1.25 -19.05 3.48
CA PHE A 34 -2.22 -20.05 3.89
C PHE A 34 -2.80 -20.77 2.66
N CYS A 35 -2.62 -22.09 2.62
CA CYS A 35 -3.09 -22.92 1.53
C CYS A 35 -3.71 -24.23 2.04
N SER A 36 -4.54 -24.85 1.20
CA SER A 36 -5.14 -26.15 1.48
C SER A 36 -4.10 -27.27 1.34
N TYR A 37 -4.41 -28.46 1.84
CA TYR A 37 -3.58 -29.66 1.66
C TYR A 37 -3.47 -30.09 0.19
N THR A 38 -4.41 -29.69 -0.65
CA THR A 38 -4.43 -29.96 -2.10
C THR A 38 -3.83 -28.84 -2.92
N GLY A 39 -3.38 -27.75 -2.27
CA GLY A 39 -2.63 -26.67 -2.88
C GLY A 39 -3.46 -25.46 -3.32
N GLU A 40 -4.78 -25.44 -3.05
CA GLU A 40 -5.59 -24.25 -3.32
C GLU A 40 -5.19 -23.10 -2.41
N ALA A 41 -5.19 -21.89 -2.96
CA ALA A 41 -4.97 -20.67 -2.19
C ALA A 41 -6.15 -20.40 -1.26
N LEU A 42 -5.86 -20.19 0.03
CA LEU A 42 -6.85 -19.79 1.04
C LEU A 42 -6.63 -18.35 1.52
N ASP A 43 -5.67 -17.66 0.93
CA ASP A 43 -5.36 -16.25 1.16
C ASP A 43 -5.08 -15.52 -0.17
N LYS A 44 -4.68 -14.26 -0.10
CA LYS A 44 -4.28 -13.46 -1.26
C LYS A 44 -2.77 -13.53 -1.53
N LYS A 45 -1.97 -13.92 -0.55
CA LYS A 45 -0.51 -14.00 -0.67
C LYS A 45 -0.08 -15.17 -1.56
N THR A 46 -0.69 -16.31 -1.44
CA THR A 46 -0.39 -17.49 -2.27
C THR A 46 -0.54 -17.21 -3.77
N PRO A 47 -1.63 -16.60 -4.26
CA PRO A 47 -1.71 -16.19 -5.67
C PRO A 47 -0.63 -15.20 -6.08
N LEU A 48 -0.28 -14.23 -5.22
CA LEU A 48 0.78 -13.28 -5.49
C LEU A 48 2.13 -13.97 -5.68
N LEU A 49 2.52 -14.85 -4.76
CA LEU A 49 3.78 -15.60 -4.84
C LEU A 49 3.83 -16.47 -6.11
N ARG A 50 2.73 -17.13 -6.46
CA ARG A 50 2.62 -17.92 -7.69
C ARG A 50 2.73 -17.06 -8.94
N SER A 51 2.13 -15.87 -8.93
CA SER A 51 2.22 -14.93 -10.06
C SER A 51 3.65 -14.42 -10.28
N MET A 52 4.41 -14.22 -9.20
CA MET A 52 5.83 -13.86 -9.30
C MET A 52 6.65 -14.96 -10.00
N SER A 53 6.43 -16.21 -9.65
CA SER A 53 7.09 -17.35 -10.31
C SER A 53 6.68 -17.48 -11.77
N ALA A 54 5.40 -17.29 -12.07
CA ALA A 54 4.90 -17.35 -13.43
C ALA A 54 5.47 -16.25 -14.33
N VAL A 55 5.55 -15.01 -13.82
CA VAL A 55 6.13 -13.88 -14.57
C VAL A 55 7.63 -14.05 -14.79
N GLU A 56 8.35 -14.58 -13.79
CA GLU A 56 9.78 -14.90 -13.92
C GLU A 56 10.01 -15.90 -15.06
N GLU A 57 9.20 -16.95 -15.16
CA GLU A 57 9.30 -17.93 -16.24
C GLU A 57 9.04 -17.31 -17.60
N GLN A 58 7.98 -16.52 -17.75
CA GLN A 58 7.65 -15.90 -19.04
C GLN A 58 8.66 -14.82 -19.45
N ALA A 59 9.16 -14.05 -18.50
CA ALA A 59 10.21 -13.07 -18.80
C ALA A 59 11.50 -13.75 -19.28
N ASN A 60 11.90 -14.88 -18.70
CA ASN A 60 13.02 -15.66 -19.18
C ASN A 60 12.80 -16.22 -20.59
N ARG A 61 11.57 -16.59 -20.96
CA ARG A 61 11.25 -17.00 -22.34
C ARG A 61 11.46 -15.84 -23.33
N VAL A 62 11.10 -14.62 -22.93
CA VAL A 62 11.34 -13.44 -23.76
C VAL A 62 12.84 -13.14 -23.87
N LEU A 63 13.57 -13.15 -22.76
CA LEU A 63 15.03 -12.90 -22.76
C LEU A 63 15.79 -13.89 -23.60
N ALA A 64 15.38 -15.15 -23.65
CA ALA A 64 16.00 -16.18 -24.50
C ALA A 64 15.92 -15.84 -26.00
N LEU A 65 14.89 -15.08 -26.44
CA LEU A 65 14.79 -14.62 -27.84
C LEU A 65 15.83 -13.55 -28.18
N PHE A 66 16.37 -12.88 -27.16
CA PHE A 66 17.48 -11.92 -27.30
C PHE A 66 18.86 -12.54 -27.06
N GLY A 67 18.90 -13.87 -26.88
CA GLY A 67 20.15 -14.59 -26.61
C GLY A 67 20.67 -14.48 -25.17
N GLU A 68 19.85 -13.93 -24.26
CA GLU A 68 20.21 -13.77 -22.86
C GLU A 68 20.08 -15.10 -22.10
N PRO A 69 21.03 -15.41 -21.19
CA PRO A 69 20.93 -16.59 -20.35
C PRO A 69 19.77 -16.45 -19.35
N ARG A 70 19.29 -17.60 -18.86
CA ARG A 70 18.28 -17.59 -17.78
C ARG A 70 18.82 -16.89 -16.55
N GLN A 71 18.02 -15.97 -16.01
CA GLN A 71 18.32 -15.16 -14.82
C GLN A 71 17.18 -15.27 -13.82
N ARG A 72 17.46 -14.92 -12.58
CA ARG A 72 16.38 -14.68 -11.63
C ARG A 72 15.77 -13.31 -11.91
N ILE A 73 14.44 -13.29 -12.07
CA ILE A 73 13.69 -12.07 -12.35
C ILE A 73 12.66 -11.84 -11.24
N VAL A 74 12.74 -10.67 -10.65
CA VAL A 74 11.87 -10.28 -9.54
C VAL A 74 11.01 -9.11 -9.96
N PRO A 75 9.68 -9.21 -9.87
CA PRO A 75 8.82 -8.04 -10.02
C PRO A 75 9.00 -7.10 -8.84
N THR A 76 9.16 -5.81 -9.14
CA THR A 76 9.33 -4.74 -8.15
C THR A 76 8.13 -3.82 -8.13
N LEU A 77 7.87 -3.22 -6.98
CA LEU A 77 6.72 -2.36 -6.72
C LEU A 77 7.13 -1.16 -5.87
N GLY A 78 6.73 0.03 -6.30
CA GLY A 78 6.64 1.23 -5.48
C GLY A 78 5.18 1.65 -5.41
N ALA A 79 4.52 1.37 -4.30
CA ALA A 79 3.12 1.69 -4.11
C ALA A 79 2.97 3.12 -3.60
N GLU A 80 2.28 3.98 -4.32
CA GLU A 80 1.93 5.33 -3.91
C GLU A 80 0.57 5.29 -3.21
N GLN A 81 0.53 5.59 -1.91
CA GLN A 81 -0.72 5.62 -1.17
C GLN A 81 -1.23 7.04 -1.03
N GLU A 82 -2.29 7.35 -1.73
CA GLU A 82 -3.08 8.56 -1.54
C GLU A 82 -4.07 8.38 -0.39
N TYR A 83 -4.37 9.46 0.31
CA TYR A 83 -5.29 9.46 1.44
C TYR A 83 -5.81 10.87 1.72
N PHE A 84 -6.95 10.96 2.41
CA PHE A 84 -7.50 12.23 2.87
C PHE A 84 -7.40 12.35 4.38
N LEU A 85 -7.08 13.53 4.86
CA LEU A 85 -7.12 13.86 6.28
C LEU A 85 -8.23 14.88 6.56
N VAL A 86 -9.17 14.49 7.40
CA VAL A 86 -10.27 15.34 7.82
C VAL A 86 -10.25 15.57 9.33
N SER A 87 -10.81 16.67 9.79
CA SER A 87 -10.94 16.93 11.23
C SER A 87 -11.80 15.85 11.90
N GLU A 88 -11.31 15.26 12.98
CA GLU A 88 -12.06 14.30 13.79
C GLU A 88 -13.40 14.88 14.28
N LYS A 89 -13.40 16.16 14.68
CA LYS A 89 -14.63 16.86 15.14
C LYS A 89 -15.67 16.99 14.01
N ALA A 90 -15.24 17.16 12.76
CA ALA A 90 -16.14 17.21 11.61
C ALA A 90 -16.61 15.80 11.23
N TYR A 91 -15.72 14.82 11.23
CA TYR A 91 -16.01 13.42 10.96
C TYR A 91 -17.08 12.86 11.92
N ALA A 92 -16.95 13.11 13.21
CA ALA A 92 -17.90 12.66 14.24
C ALA A 92 -19.35 13.14 14.02
N LYS A 93 -19.56 14.18 13.21
CA LYS A 93 -20.89 14.70 12.85
C LYS A 93 -21.45 14.12 11.54
N ARG A 94 -20.72 13.24 10.88
CA ARG A 94 -21.04 12.72 9.54
C ARG A 94 -21.25 11.21 9.60
N GLN A 95 -22.52 10.81 9.71
CA GLN A 95 -22.90 9.39 9.75
C GLN A 95 -22.51 8.63 8.48
N ASP A 96 -22.58 9.27 7.32
CA ASP A 96 -22.16 8.68 6.06
C ASP A 96 -20.67 8.35 6.06
N LEU A 97 -19.80 9.25 6.49
CA LEU A 97 -18.36 8.98 6.62
C LEU A 97 -18.06 7.85 7.62
N ILE A 98 -18.75 7.85 8.77
CA ILE A 98 -18.57 6.84 9.82
C ILE A 98 -18.99 5.46 9.31
N MET A 99 -20.14 5.37 8.66
CA MET A 99 -20.74 4.08 8.27
C MET A 99 -20.19 3.53 6.97
N THR A 100 -19.75 4.39 6.06
CA THR A 100 -19.38 3.96 4.69
C THR A 100 -17.96 4.38 4.25
N GLY A 101 -17.29 5.23 5.03
CA GLY A 101 -15.96 5.78 4.66
C GLY A 101 -16.03 6.86 3.57
N ARG A 102 -17.21 7.22 3.08
CA ARG A 102 -17.41 8.24 2.04
C ARG A 102 -18.63 9.11 2.31
N THR A 103 -18.69 10.26 1.67
CA THR A 103 -19.89 11.09 1.71
C THR A 103 -21.00 10.52 0.80
N LEU A 104 -22.24 10.51 1.30
CA LEU A 104 -23.44 10.11 0.55
C LEU A 104 -24.34 11.31 0.23
N PHE A 105 -24.18 12.39 0.97
CA PHE A 105 -24.95 13.63 0.85
C PHE A 105 -24.07 14.81 1.29
N GLY A 106 -24.57 16.00 1.08
CA GLY A 106 -23.89 17.24 1.45
C GLY A 106 -23.65 18.15 0.27
N TYR A 107 -23.10 19.31 0.52
CA TYR A 107 -22.79 20.29 -0.49
C TYR A 107 -21.31 20.27 -0.86
N ALA A 108 -20.98 20.57 -2.09
CA ALA A 108 -19.60 20.68 -2.54
C ALA A 108 -18.91 21.86 -1.81
N PRO A 109 -17.60 21.74 -1.48
CA PRO A 109 -16.85 22.86 -0.92
C PRO A 109 -16.72 24.01 -1.92
N CYS A 110 -16.42 25.21 -1.41
CA CYS A 110 -16.22 26.41 -2.27
C CYS A 110 -15.00 26.27 -3.21
N LYS A 111 -13.98 25.51 -2.80
CA LYS A 111 -12.79 25.20 -3.60
C LYS A 111 -12.75 23.69 -3.89
N GLY A 112 -12.45 23.36 -5.15
CA GLY A 112 -12.18 21.99 -5.62
C GLY A 112 -10.69 21.83 -5.97
N GLN A 113 -10.42 21.46 -7.21
CA GLN A 113 -9.07 21.17 -7.73
C GLN A 113 -8.57 22.26 -8.71
N GLU A 114 -9.12 23.45 -8.62
CA GLU A 114 -8.81 24.53 -9.54
C GLU A 114 -7.33 24.87 -9.53
N LEU A 115 -6.72 24.88 -10.73
CA LEU A 115 -5.31 25.21 -10.95
C LEU A 115 -4.31 24.38 -10.14
N ASP A 116 -4.72 23.21 -9.66
CA ASP A 116 -3.91 22.33 -8.80
C ASP A 116 -3.36 23.04 -7.55
N GLU A 117 -4.10 24.03 -7.07
CA GLU A 117 -3.68 24.94 -6.00
C GLU A 117 -3.27 24.22 -4.72
N HIS A 118 -3.98 23.12 -4.37
CA HIS A 118 -3.65 22.33 -3.19
C HIS A 118 -2.33 21.58 -3.37
N TYR A 119 -2.10 20.99 -4.54
CA TYR A 119 -0.88 20.23 -4.85
C TYR A 119 0.40 21.07 -4.65
N PHE A 120 0.39 22.32 -5.11
CA PHE A 120 1.50 23.26 -4.96
C PHE A 120 1.49 24.04 -3.64
N GLY A 121 0.50 23.82 -2.80
CA GLY A 121 0.32 24.51 -1.53
C GLY A 121 1.25 23.99 -0.42
N ALA A 122 1.39 24.77 0.64
CA ALA A 122 2.12 24.37 1.82
C ALA A 122 1.38 23.26 2.61
N ILE A 123 2.12 22.33 3.18
CA ILE A 123 1.57 21.34 4.09
C ILE A 123 1.24 22.06 5.41
N ARG A 124 0.01 21.89 5.90
CA ARG A 124 -0.43 22.47 7.18
C ARG A 124 0.38 21.89 8.34
N PRO A 125 0.69 22.68 9.39
CA PRO A 125 1.49 22.21 10.52
C PRO A 125 0.99 20.93 11.15
N THR A 126 -0.31 20.80 11.43
CA THR A 126 -0.90 19.59 12.01
C THR A 126 -0.73 18.38 11.12
N VAL A 127 -0.88 18.54 9.80
CA VAL A 127 -0.65 17.47 8.83
C VAL A 127 0.84 17.09 8.77
N ASN A 128 1.71 18.08 8.84
CA ASN A 128 3.16 17.83 8.85
C ASN A 128 3.62 17.07 10.11
N GLU A 129 3.05 17.37 11.28
CA GLU A 129 3.33 16.60 12.51
C GLU A 129 2.84 15.13 12.39
N PHE A 130 1.63 14.92 11.86
CA PHE A 130 1.16 13.58 11.54
C PHE A 130 2.11 12.85 10.58
N MET A 131 2.52 13.49 9.49
CA MET A 131 3.44 12.90 8.52
C MET A 131 4.79 12.53 9.12
N LYS A 132 5.32 13.33 10.04
CA LYS A 132 6.58 13.03 10.77
C LYS A 132 6.44 11.83 11.68
N GLU A 133 5.36 11.74 12.46
CA GLU A 133 5.09 10.60 13.32
C GLU A 133 4.93 9.33 12.47
N LEU A 134 4.18 9.41 11.37
CA LEU A 134 3.98 8.30 10.45
C LEU A 134 5.32 7.80 9.88
N ASP A 135 6.20 8.68 9.43
CA ASP A 135 7.53 8.30 8.91
C ASP A 135 8.32 7.50 9.97
N ASN A 136 8.36 8.01 11.22
CA ASN A 136 9.11 7.35 12.29
C ASN A 136 8.57 5.95 12.60
N GLU A 137 7.25 5.79 12.66
CA GLU A 137 6.60 4.50 12.88
C GLU A 137 6.84 3.52 11.72
N LEU A 138 6.76 4.01 10.48
CA LEU A 138 7.01 3.18 9.30
C LEU A 138 8.48 2.75 9.21
N TRP A 139 9.43 3.64 9.49
CA TRP A 139 10.86 3.29 9.51
C TRP A 139 11.18 2.28 10.60
N ALA A 140 10.56 2.39 11.77
CA ALA A 140 10.70 1.41 12.85
C ALA A 140 10.19 0.00 12.45
N LEU A 141 9.17 -0.06 11.56
CA LEU A 141 8.65 -1.30 11.00
C LEU A 141 9.45 -1.80 9.78
N GLY A 142 10.46 -1.06 9.33
CA GLY A 142 11.26 -1.38 8.15
C GLY A 142 10.63 -0.98 6.82
N VAL A 143 9.55 -0.18 6.84
CA VAL A 143 8.94 0.38 5.63
C VAL A 143 9.71 1.63 5.20
N PRO A 144 10.31 1.65 4.02
CA PRO A 144 11.18 2.73 3.58
C PRO A 144 10.39 3.93 3.02
N ALA A 145 9.50 4.53 3.83
CA ALA A 145 8.76 5.73 3.48
C ALA A 145 9.73 6.85 3.07
N ARG A 146 9.48 7.50 1.93
CA ARG A 146 10.42 8.47 1.36
C ARG A 146 9.77 9.80 1.02
N THR A 147 8.75 9.78 0.19
CA THR A 147 8.12 10.98 -0.36
C THR A 147 6.76 11.20 0.27
N LYS A 148 6.49 12.43 0.65
CA LYS A 148 5.19 12.89 1.15
C LYS A 148 4.92 14.30 0.66
N HIS A 149 3.72 14.53 0.17
CA HIS A 149 3.29 15.82 -0.37
C HIS A 149 1.76 15.92 -0.38
N ASN A 150 1.27 17.11 -0.69
CA ASN A 150 -0.15 17.31 -0.99
C ASN A 150 -0.48 16.73 -2.37
N GLU A 151 -1.66 16.15 -2.49
CA GLU A 151 -2.26 15.77 -3.75
C GLU A 151 -3.23 16.83 -4.27
N VAL A 152 -3.83 16.60 -5.44
CA VAL A 152 -4.62 17.60 -6.16
C VAL A 152 -5.91 17.95 -5.44
N ALA A 153 -6.59 16.98 -4.83
CA ALA A 153 -7.85 17.25 -4.14
C ALA A 153 -7.62 17.94 -2.79
N PRO A 154 -8.55 18.81 -2.36
CA PRO A 154 -8.49 19.44 -1.04
C PRO A 154 -8.37 18.40 0.09
N ALA A 155 -7.42 18.61 1.01
CA ALA A 155 -7.13 17.71 2.13
C ALA A 155 -6.63 16.31 1.71
N GLN A 156 -6.19 16.15 0.49
CA GLN A 156 -5.58 14.93 -0.02
C GLN A 156 -4.05 15.04 0.06
N HIS A 157 -3.44 13.90 0.39
CA HIS A 157 -2.00 13.76 0.55
C HIS A 157 -1.55 12.42 -0.01
N GLU A 158 -0.26 12.26 -0.25
CA GLU A 158 0.34 11.03 -0.72
C GLU A 158 1.59 10.67 0.06
N LEU A 159 1.83 9.38 0.19
CA LEU A 159 3.07 8.80 0.65
C LEU A 159 3.57 7.78 -0.37
N ALA A 160 4.84 7.89 -0.75
CA ALA A 160 5.51 6.93 -1.62
C ALA A 160 6.75 6.37 -0.93
N PRO A 161 6.89 5.05 -0.82
CA PRO A 161 8.10 4.39 -0.32
C PRO A 161 9.15 4.25 -1.44
N ILE A 162 10.37 3.87 -1.05
CA ILE A 162 11.33 3.31 -2.00
C ILE A 162 10.77 1.95 -2.47
N PHE A 163 10.85 1.68 -3.76
CA PHE A 163 10.38 0.42 -4.33
C PHE A 163 11.12 -0.81 -3.77
N THR A 164 10.43 -1.93 -3.71
CA THR A 164 10.98 -3.21 -3.27
C THR A 164 10.37 -4.35 -4.11
N ASN A 165 10.67 -5.62 -3.80
CA ASN A 165 9.96 -6.71 -4.46
C ASN A 165 8.45 -6.62 -4.18
N VAL A 166 7.63 -7.06 -5.12
CA VAL A 166 6.17 -6.85 -5.07
C VAL A 166 5.53 -7.49 -3.84
N ASN A 167 5.99 -8.65 -3.40
CA ASN A 167 5.46 -9.32 -2.22
C ASN A 167 5.63 -8.46 -0.96
N ARG A 168 6.85 -7.99 -0.72
CA ARG A 168 7.16 -7.09 0.38
C ARG A 168 6.44 -5.75 0.25
N GLY A 169 6.43 -5.16 -0.95
CA GLY A 169 5.77 -3.88 -1.20
C GLY A 169 4.27 -3.89 -0.90
N VAL A 170 3.59 -5.00 -1.15
CA VAL A 170 2.17 -5.18 -0.78
C VAL A 170 2.00 -5.22 0.74
N ASP A 171 2.82 -5.99 1.45
CA ASP A 171 2.77 -6.08 2.91
C ASP A 171 3.07 -4.71 3.56
N GLU A 172 4.10 -4.00 3.07
CA GLU A 172 4.47 -2.67 3.54
C GLU A 172 3.34 -1.64 3.33
N ASN A 173 2.62 -1.72 2.21
CA ASN A 173 1.50 -0.82 1.97
C ASN A 173 0.32 -1.10 2.92
N LEU A 174 0.07 -2.35 3.27
CA LEU A 174 -0.95 -2.70 4.27
C LEU A 174 -0.60 -2.14 5.66
N LEU A 175 0.67 -2.25 6.07
CA LEU A 175 1.16 -1.65 7.32
C LEU A 175 1.05 -0.12 7.28
N THR A 176 1.40 0.49 6.16
CA THR A 176 1.28 1.93 5.94
C THR A 176 -0.17 2.40 6.13
N MET A 177 -1.12 1.74 5.50
CA MET A 177 -2.55 2.06 5.63
C MET A 177 -3.07 1.90 7.06
N GLU A 178 -2.62 0.86 7.77
CA GLU A 178 -2.97 0.65 9.17
C GLU A 178 -2.44 1.79 10.05
N LYS A 179 -1.15 2.11 9.95
CA LYS A 179 -0.52 3.18 10.73
C LYS A 179 -1.12 4.55 10.41
N MET A 180 -1.41 4.86 9.16
CA MET A 180 -2.10 6.09 8.78
C MET A 180 -3.42 6.28 9.54
N ARG A 181 -4.24 5.23 9.63
CA ARG A 181 -5.51 5.30 10.35
C ARG A 181 -5.34 5.47 11.87
N LEU A 182 -4.39 4.73 12.45
CA LEU A 182 -4.18 4.75 13.90
C LEU A 182 -3.60 6.10 14.35
N LEU A 183 -2.58 6.60 13.67
CA LEU A 183 -1.87 7.80 14.08
C LEU A 183 -2.64 9.09 13.81
N ALA A 184 -3.55 9.11 12.85
CA ALA A 184 -4.34 10.31 12.55
C ALA A 184 -5.06 10.86 13.79
N SER A 185 -5.58 9.98 14.65
CA SER A 185 -6.29 10.39 15.87
C SER A 185 -5.41 11.11 16.89
N HIS A 186 -4.09 10.84 16.92
CA HIS A 186 -3.14 11.55 17.79
C HIS A 186 -3.06 13.06 17.46
N HIS A 187 -3.44 13.42 16.24
CA HIS A 187 -3.42 14.79 15.72
C HIS A 187 -4.82 15.39 15.58
N GLY A 188 -5.86 14.76 16.13
CA GLY A 188 -7.25 15.19 15.99
C GLY A 188 -7.77 15.10 14.55
N LEU A 189 -7.21 14.18 13.78
CA LEU A 189 -7.53 13.90 12.38
C LEU A 189 -8.11 12.50 12.22
N VAL A 190 -8.82 12.28 11.12
CA VAL A 190 -9.23 10.96 10.64
C VAL A 190 -8.68 10.77 9.23
N CYS A 191 -8.02 9.65 9.00
CA CYS A 191 -7.50 9.27 7.69
C CYS A 191 -8.56 8.48 6.91
N LEU A 192 -9.03 9.04 5.80
CA LEU A 192 -9.95 8.38 4.90
C LEU A 192 -9.16 7.67 3.80
N GLN A 193 -9.42 6.38 3.65
CA GLN A 193 -8.77 5.50 2.67
C GLN A 193 -9.79 4.81 1.74
N HIS A 194 -11.05 5.24 1.81
CA HIS A 194 -12.04 4.83 0.81
C HIS A 194 -11.58 5.31 -0.56
N GLU A 195 -11.76 4.50 -1.58
CA GLU A 195 -11.27 4.80 -2.93
C GLU A 195 -11.81 6.12 -3.50
N LYS A 196 -13.05 6.48 -3.15
CA LYS A 196 -13.70 7.71 -3.58
C LYS A 196 -14.48 8.33 -2.41
N PRO A 197 -13.80 8.98 -1.44
CA PRO A 197 -14.49 9.51 -0.25
C PRO A 197 -15.35 10.72 -0.57
N PHE A 198 -15.04 11.47 -1.62
CA PHE A 198 -15.77 12.66 -2.05
C PHE A 198 -16.07 12.60 -3.53
N GLU A 199 -17.32 12.85 -3.91
CA GLU A 199 -17.73 12.89 -5.31
C GLU A 199 -17.16 14.13 -6.03
N GLY A 200 -16.84 14.00 -7.31
CA GLY A 200 -16.43 15.12 -8.16
C GLY A 200 -14.96 15.56 -8.04
N ILE A 201 -14.18 14.94 -7.15
CA ILE A 201 -12.73 15.18 -6.99
C ILE A 201 -11.95 13.87 -7.05
N ASN A 202 -10.62 13.93 -7.00
CA ASN A 202 -9.76 12.75 -6.95
C ASN A 202 -10.11 11.82 -5.78
N GLY A 203 -9.71 10.56 -5.90
CA GLY A 203 -9.88 9.54 -4.87
C GLY A 203 -8.58 9.17 -4.16
N SER A 204 -8.68 8.28 -3.17
CA SER A 204 -7.52 7.72 -2.47
C SER A 204 -6.92 6.57 -3.29
N GLY A 205 -6.15 6.92 -4.30
CA GLY A 205 -5.49 5.98 -5.20
C GLY A 205 -4.41 5.14 -4.52
N LYS A 206 -4.09 4.03 -5.18
CA LYS A 206 -2.93 3.19 -4.90
C LYS A 206 -2.22 2.97 -6.22
N HIS A 207 -1.54 4.00 -6.69
CA HIS A 207 -0.78 3.88 -7.93
C HIS A 207 0.42 2.95 -7.72
N ASN A 208 0.50 1.93 -8.52
CA ASN A 208 1.54 0.91 -8.44
C ASN A 208 2.57 1.11 -9.55
N ASN A 209 3.66 1.78 -9.24
CA ASN A 209 4.82 1.81 -10.11
C ASN A 209 5.51 0.46 -10.02
N TRP A 210 5.62 -0.27 -11.12
CA TRP A 210 6.18 -1.61 -11.10
C TRP A 210 7.13 -1.87 -12.27
N SER A 211 8.03 -2.81 -12.06
CA SER A 211 8.98 -3.24 -13.08
C SER A 211 9.38 -4.70 -12.87
N LEU A 212 10.21 -5.21 -13.79
CA LEU A 212 10.89 -6.48 -13.65
C LEU A 212 12.39 -6.23 -13.57
N THR A 213 13.02 -6.75 -12.52
CA THR A 213 14.45 -6.54 -12.28
C THR A 213 15.17 -7.88 -12.20
N THR A 214 16.32 -7.99 -12.86
CA THR A 214 17.18 -9.18 -12.75
C THR A 214 17.92 -9.18 -11.42
N ASP A 215 18.46 -10.32 -11.01
CA ASP A 215 19.33 -10.45 -9.83
C ASP A 215 20.65 -9.67 -9.95
N THR A 216 21.02 -9.29 -11.17
CA THR A 216 22.16 -8.38 -11.45
C THR A 216 21.80 -6.90 -11.38
N GLY A 217 20.52 -6.57 -11.09
CA GLY A 217 20.06 -5.19 -10.93
C GLY A 217 19.63 -4.50 -12.24
N ILE A 218 19.49 -5.23 -13.34
CA ILE A 218 19.02 -4.67 -14.61
C ILE A 218 17.50 -4.54 -14.57
N ASN A 219 16.99 -3.32 -14.77
CA ASN A 219 15.57 -3.05 -14.95
C ASN A 219 15.18 -3.36 -16.42
N LEU A 220 14.34 -4.38 -16.62
CA LEU A 220 13.94 -4.82 -17.95
C LEU A 220 12.99 -3.85 -18.67
N PHE A 221 12.38 -2.92 -17.95
CA PHE A 221 11.48 -1.91 -18.51
C PHE A 221 12.14 -0.55 -18.66
N GLU A 222 13.41 -0.43 -18.32
CA GLU A 222 14.15 0.82 -18.55
C GLU A 222 14.39 1.03 -20.05
N PRO A 223 13.86 2.13 -20.63
CA PRO A 223 14.09 2.41 -22.04
C PRO A 223 15.57 2.71 -22.29
N GLY A 224 16.09 2.20 -23.40
CA GLY A 224 17.44 2.51 -23.84
C GLY A 224 17.62 4.01 -24.12
N LYS A 225 18.86 4.47 -24.05
CA LYS A 225 19.24 5.80 -24.54
C LYS A 225 19.32 5.73 -26.06
N THR A 226 18.30 6.19 -26.75
CA THR A 226 18.30 6.43 -28.20
C THR A 226 18.55 7.88 -28.46
#